data_b8a54eebefec6e2d0f0a78d9ffb6b0bc
#
_entry.id   b8a54eebefec6e2d0f0a78d9ffb6b0bc
#
_cell.length_a   1.000
_cell.length_b   1.000
_cell.length_c   1.000
_cell.angle_alpha   90.00
_cell.angle_beta   90.00
_cell.angle_gamma   90.00
#
_symmetry.space_group_name_H-M   'P 1'
#
loop_
_entity.id
_entity.type
_entity.pdbx_description
1 polymer ?
#
loop_
_entity_poly.entity_id
_entity_poly.type
_entity_poly.pdbx_seq_one_letter_code
_entity_poly.pdbx_strand_id
1 'polypeptide(L)'
;TQPTEKPEETTQPTEKPEETTKPTEKPEETTAPTEKPEQTKPVSYKLTKGDGSKWRKDSKKDLPFTVNADTRDIAGVLVDGKALDKSAYTLGKDGLVTLKASYLQKLSQGSHTLRLSFADGHADGKFTVAKAADPSNPATGDNITLWISLLGLSAAAGMALFILKKRSV
;
A
#
# COMPACT_ATOMS: atom_id res chain seq x y z
N THR A 1 -36.58 -33.88 65.02
CA THR A 1 -37.73 -34.60 64.46
C THR A 1 -37.82 -34.31 62.98
N GLN A 2 -37.42 -35.30 62.20
CA GLN A 2 -37.66 -35.39 60.77
C GLN A 2 -39.16 -35.75 60.53
N PRO A 3 -39.70 -35.47 59.35
CA PRO A 3 -39.76 -36.55 58.37
C PRO A 3 -39.42 -36.10 56.94
N THR A 4 -38.84 -37.07 56.32
CA THR A 4 -38.63 -37.41 54.93
C THR A 4 -39.98 -37.52 54.18
N GLU A 5 -40.10 -36.87 53.01
CA GLU A 5 -41.01 -37.37 51.96
C GLU A 5 -40.35 -37.26 50.60
N LYS A 6 -40.38 -38.39 49.92
CA LYS A 6 -39.93 -38.73 48.58
C LYS A 6 -40.99 -38.29 47.55
N PRO A 7 -40.67 -37.62 46.45
CA PRO A 7 -41.62 -37.50 45.36
C PRO A 7 -41.58 -38.68 44.41
N GLU A 8 -42.77 -39.09 44.05
CA GLU A 8 -43.09 -40.21 43.18
C GLU A 8 -42.72 -39.97 41.70
N GLU A 9 -42.34 -41.07 41.11
CA GLU A 9 -42.12 -41.34 39.70
C GLU A 9 -43.45 -41.24 38.93
N THR A 10 -43.57 -40.33 37.94
CA THR A 10 -44.71 -40.33 37.03
C THR A 10 -44.25 -40.63 35.62
N THR A 11 -44.70 -41.74 35.17
CA THR A 11 -44.67 -42.41 33.89
C THR A 11 -44.84 -41.53 32.68
N GLN A 12 -43.97 -41.81 31.70
CA GLN A 12 -43.97 -41.44 30.30
C GLN A 12 -45.25 -41.89 29.57
N PRO A 13 -45.75 -41.09 28.61
CA PRO A 13 -46.46 -41.64 27.46
C PRO A 13 -45.58 -41.52 26.21
N THR A 14 -45.30 -42.69 25.66
CA THR A 14 -44.82 -42.90 24.30
C THR A 14 -45.94 -42.56 23.31
N GLU A 15 -45.77 -41.54 22.50
CA GLU A 15 -46.52 -41.44 21.27
C GLU A 15 -45.54 -41.32 20.08
N LYS A 16 -45.64 -42.32 19.23
CA LYS A 16 -45.06 -42.45 17.92
C LYS A 16 -45.79 -41.52 16.96
N PRO A 17 -45.12 -40.57 16.26
CA PRO A 17 -45.75 -39.90 15.14
C PRO A 17 -45.73 -40.80 13.91
N GLU A 18 -46.87 -40.90 13.30
CA GLU A 18 -47.15 -41.59 12.06
C GLU A 18 -46.40 -40.98 10.85
N GLU A 19 -45.96 -41.94 10.03
CA GLU A 19 -45.41 -41.76 8.70
C GLU A 19 -46.43 -41.11 7.78
N THR A 20 -46.21 -39.82 7.41
CA THR A 20 -47.00 -39.13 6.39
C THR A 20 -46.21 -39.01 5.13
N THR A 21 -46.62 -39.84 4.19
CA THR A 21 -46.38 -39.87 2.74
C THR A 21 -45.78 -38.60 2.10
N LYS A 22 -44.62 -38.85 1.45
CA LYS A 22 -43.92 -38.12 0.42
C LYS A 22 -44.87 -37.56 -0.68
N PRO A 23 -44.71 -36.29 -1.06
CA PRO A 23 -44.86 -35.87 -2.43
C PRO A 23 -43.48 -35.79 -3.08
N THR A 24 -43.27 -36.65 -4.05
CA THR A 24 -42.21 -36.57 -5.04
C THR A 24 -42.57 -35.43 -5.98
N GLU A 25 -41.96 -34.28 -5.81
CA GLU A 25 -41.81 -33.32 -6.92
C GLU A 25 -40.32 -33.18 -7.23
N LYS A 26 -40.01 -33.72 -8.41
CA LYS A 26 -38.76 -33.57 -9.13
C LYS A 26 -38.55 -32.04 -9.36
N PRO A 27 -37.49 -31.42 -8.85
CA PRO A 27 -37.15 -30.09 -9.33
C PRO A 27 -36.76 -30.18 -10.81
N GLU A 28 -37.47 -29.46 -11.64
CA GLU A 28 -37.08 -29.20 -13.03
C GLU A 28 -35.68 -28.58 -13.03
N GLU A 29 -34.80 -29.27 -13.73
CA GLU A 29 -33.45 -28.83 -14.08
C GLU A 29 -33.56 -27.58 -14.94
N THR A 30 -33.58 -26.39 -14.30
CA THR A 30 -33.37 -25.13 -15.00
C THR A 30 -31.90 -25.11 -15.39
N THR A 31 -31.63 -25.55 -16.60
CA THR A 31 -30.36 -25.32 -17.29
C THR A 31 -30.18 -23.83 -17.49
N ALA A 32 -29.62 -23.15 -16.47
CA ALA A 32 -29.01 -21.85 -16.71
C ALA A 32 -27.83 -22.08 -17.68
N PRO A 33 -27.71 -21.28 -18.75
CA PRO A 33 -26.53 -21.35 -19.60
C PRO A 33 -25.31 -21.03 -18.72
N THR A 34 -24.47 -22.01 -18.51
CA THR A 34 -23.13 -21.79 -18.00
C THR A 34 -22.40 -21.01 -19.10
N GLU A 35 -22.47 -19.70 -19.05
CA GLU A 35 -21.54 -18.86 -19.78
C GLU A 35 -20.14 -19.24 -19.25
N LYS A 36 -19.45 -20.02 -20.08
CA LYS A 36 -18.02 -20.25 -19.95
C LYS A 36 -17.38 -18.88 -19.78
N PRO A 37 -16.62 -18.61 -18.70
CA PRO A 37 -15.91 -17.35 -18.58
C PRO A 37 -15.06 -17.18 -19.83
N GLU A 38 -15.39 -16.15 -20.61
CA GLU A 38 -14.60 -15.72 -21.74
C GLU A 38 -13.16 -15.55 -21.21
N GLN A 39 -12.24 -16.26 -21.78
CA GLN A 39 -10.82 -16.19 -21.44
C GLN A 39 -10.33 -14.78 -21.79
N THR A 40 -10.57 -13.83 -20.88
CA THR A 40 -10.00 -12.50 -20.98
C THR A 40 -8.49 -12.69 -20.98
N LYS A 41 -7.86 -12.21 -22.03
CA LYS A 41 -6.41 -12.13 -22.20
C LYS A 41 -5.81 -11.65 -20.89
N PRO A 42 -4.79 -12.31 -20.32
CA PRO A 42 -4.25 -11.95 -19.04
C PRO A 42 -3.83 -10.49 -19.04
N VAL A 43 -4.48 -9.68 -18.19
CA VAL A 43 -4.15 -8.26 -18.04
C VAL A 43 -2.83 -8.17 -17.29
N SER A 44 -1.84 -7.56 -17.89
CA SER A 44 -0.53 -7.34 -17.26
C SER A 44 -0.56 -6.03 -16.50
N TYR A 45 -0.68 -6.12 -15.19
CA TYR A 45 -0.57 -4.98 -14.29
C TYR A 45 0.89 -4.66 -13.98
N LYS A 46 1.25 -3.37 -14.02
CA LYS A 46 2.63 -2.92 -13.78
C LYS A 46 2.64 -1.55 -13.12
N LEU A 47 3.56 -1.36 -12.18
CA LEU A 47 3.89 -0.02 -11.69
C LEU A 47 4.63 0.75 -12.79
N THR A 48 4.11 1.90 -13.15
CA THR A 48 4.70 2.82 -14.14
C THR A 48 5.60 3.86 -13.49
N LYS A 49 5.34 4.17 -12.19
CA LYS A 49 6.15 5.07 -11.37
C LYS A 49 6.22 4.59 -9.92
N GLY A 50 7.29 4.96 -9.24
CA GLY A 50 7.46 4.71 -7.81
C GLY A 50 8.19 3.42 -7.48
N ASP A 51 8.36 2.49 -8.42
CA ASP A 51 9.18 1.30 -8.20
C ASP A 51 10.64 1.68 -7.92
N GLY A 52 11.25 1.02 -6.94
CA GLY A 52 12.60 1.33 -6.47
C GLY A 52 12.75 2.61 -5.65
N SER A 53 11.67 3.29 -5.31
CA SER A 53 11.69 4.54 -4.53
C SER A 53 12.34 4.35 -3.16
N LYS A 54 13.05 5.41 -2.70
CA LYS A 54 13.61 5.48 -1.35
C LYS A 54 12.85 6.50 -0.52
N TRP A 55 12.40 6.10 0.64
CA TRP A 55 11.73 6.95 1.62
C TRP A 55 12.53 6.96 2.92
N ARG A 56 12.64 8.12 3.57
CA ARG A 56 13.44 8.28 4.79
C ARG A 56 12.53 8.48 5.99
N LYS A 57 12.93 7.94 7.13
CA LYS A 57 12.16 8.01 8.39
C LYS A 57 11.94 9.43 8.92
N ASP A 58 12.75 10.40 8.50
CA ASP A 58 12.57 11.81 8.82
C ASP A 58 11.65 12.55 7.81
N SER A 59 11.30 11.91 6.71
CA SER A 59 10.36 12.45 5.75
C SER A 59 8.95 12.48 6.30
N LYS A 60 8.29 13.62 6.18
CA LYS A 60 6.85 13.77 6.47
C LYS A 60 6.00 13.63 5.19
N LYS A 61 6.64 13.34 4.07
CA LYS A 61 5.98 13.22 2.76
C LYS A 61 5.47 11.81 2.55
N ASP A 62 4.30 11.71 1.96
CA ASP A 62 3.73 10.45 1.49
C ASP A 62 4.53 9.92 0.28
N LEU A 63 4.43 8.60 0.02
CA LEU A 63 5.15 7.94 -1.06
C LEU A 63 4.18 7.53 -2.17
N PRO A 64 4.24 8.20 -3.34
CA PRO A 64 3.35 7.90 -4.45
C PRO A 64 3.89 6.77 -5.35
N PHE A 65 2.97 5.96 -5.87
CA PHE A 65 3.16 4.95 -6.91
C PHE A 65 2.11 5.16 -7.99
N THR A 66 2.40 4.78 -9.22
CA THR A 66 1.42 4.80 -10.30
C THR A 66 1.39 3.44 -10.98
N VAL A 67 0.19 2.90 -11.16
CA VAL A 67 -0.04 1.64 -11.89
C VAL A 67 -0.73 1.93 -13.23
N ASN A 68 -0.56 1.04 -14.20
CA ASN A 68 -1.18 1.13 -15.54
C ASN A 68 -2.64 0.68 -15.55
N ALA A 69 -3.38 0.90 -14.46
CA ALA A 69 -4.79 0.52 -14.30
C ALA A 69 -5.55 1.59 -13.53
N ASP A 70 -6.89 1.52 -13.59
CA ASP A 70 -7.73 2.40 -12.76
C ASP A 70 -7.63 1.96 -11.29
N THR A 71 -7.51 2.92 -10.40
CA THR A 71 -7.44 2.65 -8.95
C THR A 71 -8.75 2.11 -8.38
N ARG A 72 -9.87 2.29 -9.09
CA ARG A 72 -11.18 1.72 -8.72
C ARG A 72 -11.20 0.20 -8.81
N ASP A 73 -10.34 -0.38 -9.65
CA ASP A 73 -10.22 -1.83 -9.85
C ASP A 73 -9.29 -2.48 -8.83
N ILE A 74 -8.65 -1.69 -7.96
CA ILE A 74 -7.78 -2.20 -6.90
C ILE A 74 -8.62 -2.85 -5.80
N ALA A 75 -8.54 -4.18 -5.70
CA ALA A 75 -9.18 -4.97 -4.67
C ALA A 75 -8.44 -4.89 -3.33
N GLY A 76 -7.12 -4.69 -3.35
CA GLY A 76 -6.32 -4.58 -2.14
C GLY A 76 -4.93 -4.01 -2.36
N VAL A 77 -4.40 -3.39 -1.31
CA VAL A 77 -3.01 -2.91 -1.25
C VAL A 77 -2.29 -3.66 -0.14
N LEU A 78 -1.18 -4.29 -0.45
CA LEU A 78 -0.39 -5.08 0.49
C LEU A 78 1.05 -4.55 0.53
N VAL A 79 1.65 -4.61 1.71
CA VAL A 79 3.10 -4.41 1.90
C VAL A 79 3.67 -5.61 2.62
N ASP A 80 4.72 -6.21 2.07
CA ASP A 80 5.36 -7.43 2.56
C ASP A 80 4.36 -8.58 2.76
N GLY A 81 3.39 -8.69 1.86
CA GLY A 81 2.33 -9.70 1.90
C GLY A 81 1.21 -9.42 2.91
N LYS A 82 1.26 -8.32 3.67
CA LYS A 82 0.23 -7.93 4.64
C LYS A 82 -0.70 -6.90 4.04
N ALA A 83 -2.02 -7.16 4.09
CA ALA A 83 -3.02 -6.21 3.64
C ALA A 83 -3.00 -4.94 4.49
N LEU A 84 -3.11 -3.80 3.83
CA LEU A 84 -3.12 -2.48 4.45
C LEU A 84 -4.55 -2.04 4.75
N ASP A 85 -4.72 -1.41 5.90
CA ASP A 85 -5.93 -0.66 6.20
C ASP A 85 -6.04 0.57 5.26
N LYS A 86 -7.28 0.95 4.90
CA LYS A 86 -7.55 2.10 4.03
C LYS A 86 -7.03 3.43 4.61
N SER A 87 -6.79 3.49 5.90
CA SER A 87 -6.16 4.64 6.55
C SER A 87 -4.66 4.81 6.23
N ALA A 88 -3.99 3.73 5.78
CA ALA A 88 -2.56 3.70 5.49
C ALA A 88 -2.19 4.22 4.10
N TYR A 89 -3.15 4.34 3.19
CA TYR A 89 -2.92 4.78 1.82
C TYR A 89 -4.08 5.63 1.29
N THR A 90 -3.91 6.24 0.13
CA THR A 90 -4.95 6.91 -0.65
C THR A 90 -4.91 6.45 -2.09
N LEU A 91 -6.08 6.36 -2.72
CA LEU A 91 -6.26 6.09 -4.14
C LEU A 91 -6.63 7.39 -4.84
N GLY A 92 -5.86 7.78 -5.83
CA GLY A 92 -6.09 8.95 -6.67
C GLY A 92 -6.57 8.55 -8.06
N LYS A 93 -6.68 9.51 -8.96
CA LYS A 93 -6.97 9.28 -10.37
C LYS A 93 -5.73 8.73 -11.09
N ASP A 94 -5.93 8.22 -12.31
CA ASP A 94 -4.85 7.81 -13.22
C ASP A 94 -3.87 6.79 -12.62
N GLY A 95 -4.39 5.82 -11.88
CA GLY A 95 -3.58 4.75 -11.29
C GLY A 95 -2.74 5.18 -10.09
N LEU A 96 -2.96 6.37 -9.50
CA LEU A 96 -2.16 6.88 -8.40
C LEU A 96 -2.53 6.21 -7.07
N VAL A 97 -1.55 5.55 -6.46
CA VAL A 97 -1.64 4.97 -5.11
C VAL A 97 -0.58 5.63 -4.25
N THR A 98 -0.97 6.18 -3.12
CA THR A 98 -0.04 6.91 -2.26
C THR A 98 -0.01 6.30 -0.86
N LEU A 99 1.12 5.78 -0.43
CA LEU A 99 1.34 5.30 0.93
C LEU A 99 1.59 6.48 1.87
N LYS A 100 0.84 6.54 2.96
CA LYS A 100 0.95 7.65 3.93
C LYS A 100 2.22 7.58 4.76
N ALA A 101 2.82 8.72 5.02
CA ALA A 101 4.01 8.86 5.86
C ALA A 101 3.80 8.23 7.25
N SER A 102 2.61 8.37 7.83
CA SER A 102 2.25 7.78 9.14
C SER A 102 2.34 6.25 9.16
N TYR A 103 2.04 5.60 8.04
CA TYR A 103 2.23 4.16 7.86
C TYR A 103 3.70 3.82 7.64
N LEU A 104 4.38 4.52 6.72
CA LEU A 104 5.78 4.27 6.36
C LEU A 104 6.72 4.39 7.56
N GLN A 105 6.42 5.27 8.51
CA GLN A 105 7.20 5.42 9.74
C GLN A 105 7.18 4.18 10.64
N LYS A 106 6.12 3.38 10.57
CA LYS A 106 5.97 2.14 11.35
C LYS A 106 6.76 0.96 10.76
N LEU A 107 7.13 1.04 9.47
CA LEU A 107 7.91 0.00 8.81
C LEU A 107 9.33 -0.05 9.36
N SER A 108 9.95 -1.23 9.31
CA SER A 108 11.39 -1.40 9.57
C SER A 108 12.23 -0.63 8.54
N GLN A 109 13.51 -0.44 8.82
CA GLN A 109 14.44 -0.01 7.79
C GLN A 109 14.76 -1.19 6.88
N GLY A 110 14.89 -0.93 5.59
CA GLY A 110 15.18 -1.96 4.60
C GLY A 110 14.30 -1.89 3.37
N SER A 111 14.37 -2.92 2.56
CA SER A 111 13.56 -3.08 1.35
C SER A 111 12.20 -3.67 1.71
N HIS A 112 11.16 -3.13 1.10
CA HIS A 112 9.77 -3.56 1.24
C HIS A 112 9.17 -3.82 -0.14
N THR A 113 8.20 -4.72 -0.21
CA THR A 113 7.46 -5.03 -1.44
C THR A 113 6.05 -4.47 -1.34
N LEU A 114 5.66 -3.65 -2.30
CA LEU A 114 4.27 -3.22 -2.51
C LEU A 114 3.61 -4.16 -3.50
N ARG A 115 2.41 -4.64 -3.18
CA ARG A 115 1.54 -5.36 -4.10
C ARG A 115 0.19 -4.68 -4.19
N LEU A 116 -0.25 -4.40 -5.41
CA LEU A 116 -1.59 -3.94 -5.74
C LEU A 116 -2.35 -5.12 -6.33
N SER A 117 -3.40 -5.59 -5.66
CA SER A 117 -4.21 -6.73 -6.10
C SER A 117 -5.42 -6.23 -6.88
N PHE A 118 -5.73 -6.91 -7.97
CA PHE A 118 -6.91 -6.74 -8.81
C PHE A 118 -7.72 -8.04 -8.83
N ALA A 119 -8.88 -8.05 -9.44
CA ALA A 119 -9.72 -9.25 -9.52
C ALA A 119 -9.05 -10.38 -10.32
N ASP A 120 -8.25 -10.04 -11.33
CA ASP A 120 -7.65 -10.95 -12.31
C ASP A 120 -6.12 -10.91 -12.33
N GLY A 121 -5.47 -10.24 -11.35
CA GLY A 121 -4.02 -10.16 -11.28
C GLY A 121 -3.47 -9.24 -10.20
N HIS A 122 -2.21 -8.88 -10.33
CA HIS A 122 -1.56 -7.95 -9.41
C HIS A 122 -0.40 -7.19 -10.07
N ALA A 123 -0.05 -6.04 -9.50
CA ALA A 123 1.17 -5.31 -9.79
C ALA A 123 2.08 -5.31 -8.56
N ASP A 124 3.33 -5.68 -8.75
CA ASP A 124 4.34 -5.65 -7.69
C ASP A 124 5.35 -4.53 -7.93
N GLY A 125 5.87 -3.97 -6.83
CA GLY A 125 6.96 -3.02 -6.84
C GLY A 125 7.73 -3.05 -5.53
N LYS A 126 8.91 -2.44 -5.52
CA LYS A 126 9.77 -2.38 -4.35
C LYS A 126 9.99 -0.93 -3.93
N PHE A 127 10.18 -0.72 -2.64
CA PHE A 127 10.64 0.55 -2.11
C PHE A 127 11.53 0.31 -0.90
N THR A 128 12.34 1.30 -0.54
CA THR A 128 13.26 1.20 0.59
C THR A 128 12.92 2.25 1.64
N VAL A 129 12.81 1.82 2.89
CA VAL A 129 12.72 2.71 4.04
C VAL A 129 14.15 2.89 4.61
N ALA A 130 14.68 4.10 4.44
CA ALA A 130 16.01 4.45 4.93
C ALA A 130 15.94 5.09 6.33
N LYS A 131 17.03 5.03 7.07
CA LYS A 131 17.22 5.75 8.34
C LYS A 131 16.96 7.25 8.15
N ALA A 132 16.50 7.92 9.19
CA ALA A 132 16.51 9.37 9.23
C ALA A 132 17.92 9.92 8.98
N ALA A 133 18.02 11.13 8.41
CA ALA A 133 19.32 11.78 8.32
C ALA A 133 19.89 11.99 9.71
N ASP A 134 21.17 11.76 9.85
CA ASP A 134 21.90 12.15 11.05
C ASP A 134 22.23 13.65 10.93
N PRO A 135 21.68 14.51 11.79
CA PRO A 135 21.95 15.93 11.71
C PRO A 135 23.43 16.27 12.02
N SER A 136 24.16 15.36 12.70
CA SER A 136 25.58 15.51 13.00
C SER A 136 26.51 15.05 11.87
N ASN A 137 25.97 14.35 10.89
CA ASN A 137 26.71 13.95 9.69
C ASN A 137 25.94 14.34 8.44
N PRO A 138 26.00 15.62 8.01
CA PRO A 138 25.41 16.02 6.73
C PRO A 138 26.04 15.14 5.66
N ALA A 139 25.18 14.46 4.88
CA ALA A 139 25.60 13.63 3.76
C ALA A 139 26.48 14.47 2.83
N THR A 140 27.79 14.29 2.94
CA THR A 140 28.80 14.85 2.04
C THR A 140 28.68 14.17 0.67
N GLY A 141 27.59 14.40 -0.01
CA GLY A 141 27.28 13.79 -1.30
C GLY A 141 26.60 14.70 -2.28
N ASP A 142 26.14 15.87 -1.85
CA ASP A 142 25.47 16.84 -2.72
C ASP A 142 26.32 18.09 -2.93
N ASN A 143 27.08 18.07 -4.04
CA ASN A 143 27.45 19.27 -4.82
C ASN A 143 27.97 20.53 -4.08
N ILE A 144 28.65 20.36 -2.94
CA ILE A 144 29.39 21.48 -2.33
C ILE A 144 30.48 21.98 -3.32
N THR A 145 30.99 21.10 -4.17
CA THR A 145 31.98 21.45 -5.20
C THR A 145 31.44 22.44 -6.24
N LEU A 146 30.14 22.43 -6.54
CA LEU A 146 29.54 23.37 -7.47
C LEU A 146 29.35 24.78 -6.87
N TRP A 147 29.11 24.88 -5.57
CA TRP A 147 28.92 26.18 -4.91
C TRP A 147 30.25 26.87 -4.62
N ILE A 148 31.32 26.12 -4.33
CA ILE A 148 32.65 26.69 -4.13
C ILE A 148 33.23 27.22 -5.43
N SER A 149 32.92 26.60 -6.56
CA SER A 149 33.36 27.11 -7.89
C SER A 149 32.68 28.42 -8.29
N LEU A 150 31.47 28.70 -7.81
CA LEU A 150 30.75 29.92 -8.13
C LEU A 150 31.19 31.10 -7.26
N LEU A 151 31.69 30.87 -6.04
CA LEU A 151 32.21 31.92 -5.15
C LEU A 151 33.65 32.31 -5.47
N GLY A 152 34.42 31.43 -6.13
CA GLY A 152 35.80 31.71 -6.53
C GLY A 152 35.97 32.66 -7.72
N LEU A 153 34.92 32.83 -8.55
CA LEU A 153 35.02 33.64 -9.77
C LEU A 153 34.67 35.13 -9.59
N SER A 154 34.07 35.51 -8.46
CA SER A 154 33.66 36.90 -8.23
C SER A 154 34.74 37.77 -7.55
N ALA A 155 35.86 37.19 -7.07
CA ALA A 155 36.92 37.95 -6.43
C ALA A 155 37.97 38.51 -7.38
N ALA A 156 38.02 38.05 -8.64
CA ALA A 156 39.05 38.48 -9.59
C ALA A 156 38.63 39.72 -10.42
N ALA A 157 37.36 40.08 -10.49
CA ALA A 157 36.87 41.21 -11.29
C ALA A 157 36.92 42.56 -10.55
N GLY A 158 37.12 42.59 -9.25
CA GLY A 158 37.12 43.81 -8.44
C GLY A 158 38.45 44.59 -8.41
N MET A 159 39.58 43.93 -8.72
CA MET A 159 40.90 44.60 -8.62
C MET A 159 41.36 45.29 -9.90
N ALA A 160 40.74 45.06 -11.06
CA ALA A 160 41.18 45.69 -12.32
C ALA A 160 40.66 47.11 -12.51
N LEU A 161 39.60 47.53 -11.81
CA LEU A 161 39.04 48.87 -11.97
C LEU A 161 39.67 49.94 -11.07
N PHE A 162 40.46 49.57 -10.06
CA PHE A 162 41.06 50.55 -9.14
C PHE A 162 42.41 51.13 -9.62
N ILE A 163 43.05 50.47 -10.59
CA ILE A 163 44.38 50.91 -11.09
C ILE A 163 44.28 51.92 -12.23
N LEU A 164 43.14 52.03 -12.93
CA LEU A 164 42.98 52.94 -14.07
C LEU A 164 42.59 54.38 -13.69
N LYS A 165 42.24 54.64 -12.42
CA LYS A 165 41.79 55.97 -11.98
C LYS A 165 42.93 56.87 -11.42
N LYS A 166 44.19 56.40 -11.40
CA LYS A 166 45.31 57.13 -10.83
C LYS A 166 46.35 57.61 -11.86
N ARG A 167 45.98 57.66 -13.15
CA ARG A 167 46.85 58.19 -14.21
C ARG A 167 46.14 59.18 -15.12
N SER A 168 45.49 60.16 -14.53
CA SER A 168 45.08 61.37 -15.25
C SER A 168 45.09 62.54 -14.28
N VAL A 169 46.24 63.10 -14.09
CA VAL A 169 46.58 64.52 -13.86
C VAL A 169 47.98 64.71 -14.33
#